data_2e33ede79d546a92386af3102ea61627
#
_entry.id   2e33ede79d546a92386af3102ea61627
#
_cell.length_a   1.000
_cell.length_b   1.000
_cell.length_c   1.000
_cell.angle_alpha   90.00
_cell.angle_beta   90.00
_cell.angle_gamma   90.00
#
_symmetry.space_group_name_H-M   'P 1'
#
loop_
_entity.id
_entity.type
_entity.pdbx_description
1 polymer ?
#
loop_
_entity_poly.entity_id
_entity_poly.type
_entity_poly.pdbx_seq_one_letter_code
_entity_poly.pdbx_strand_id
1 'polypeptide(L)'
;MNNDLPPEINNCSLLTSNFCIHWLNKPEKIIKNWFSKLKSGGFLIISYPTKNCFPEWKDTCRKIDIEYSGLNFLCSKELLKDFKSTEIHYSEKFNYLENFEDTYKLFKSIKNVGAQSTNCKHKTVKELKKIQKFWPKNYNNTVNLSLQIEIQIIKKL
;
A
#
# COMPACT_ATOMS: atom_id res chain seq x y z
N MET A 1 16.92 0.24 7.61
CA MET A 1 16.07 0.85 8.66
C MET A 1 15.80 -0.20 9.71
N ASN A 2 15.98 0.13 10.97
CA ASN A 2 15.56 -0.73 12.07
C ASN A 2 14.03 -0.62 12.15
N ASN A 3 13.31 -1.71 11.85
CA ASN A 3 11.86 -1.74 11.75
C ASN A 3 11.21 -2.19 13.08
N ASP A 4 12.01 -2.36 14.11
CA ASP A 4 11.54 -2.78 15.43
C ASP A 4 11.12 -1.58 16.26
N LEU A 5 10.07 -1.77 17.02
CA LEU A 5 9.70 -0.82 18.07
C LEU A 5 10.83 -0.75 19.11
N PRO A 6 11.05 0.42 19.73
CA PRO A 6 11.98 0.54 20.86
C PRO A 6 11.72 -0.55 21.90
N PRO A 7 12.77 -1.14 22.50
CA PRO A 7 12.62 -2.26 23.44
C PRO A 7 11.80 -1.90 24.68
N GLU A 8 11.71 -0.60 25.03
CA GLU A 8 10.93 -0.08 26.13
C GLU A 8 9.41 -0.18 25.88
N ILE A 9 8.99 -0.28 24.61
CA ILE A 9 7.58 -0.39 24.23
C ILE A 9 7.10 -1.80 24.53
N ASN A 10 6.41 -1.94 25.62
CA ASN A 10 5.74 -3.17 26.06
C ASN A 10 4.43 -2.82 26.77
N ASN A 11 3.50 -3.78 26.79
CA ASN A 11 2.25 -3.67 27.55
C ASN A 11 1.38 -2.48 27.13
N CYS A 12 1.41 -2.13 25.83
CA CYS A 12 0.67 -1.00 25.26
C CYS A 12 -0.82 -1.33 25.15
N SER A 13 -1.67 -0.30 25.34
CA SER A 13 -3.11 -0.42 25.07
C SER A 13 -3.45 -0.28 23.61
N LEU A 14 -2.64 0.49 22.85
CA LEU A 14 -2.88 0.83 21.47
C LEU A 14 -1.56 1.00 20.71
N LEU A 15 -1.47 0.38 19.55
CA LEU A 15 -0.47 0.66 18.53
C LEU A 15 -1.18 0.99 17.23
N THR A 16 -0.70 2.01 16.53
CA THR A 16 -1.27 2.43 15.24
C THR A 16 -0.19 2.56 14.17
N SER A 17 -0.51 2.16 12.96
CA SER A 17 0.34 2.38 11.79
C SER A 17 -0.53 2.79 10.60
N ASN A 18 -0.32 4.02 10.13
CA ASN A 18 -1.04 4.55 8.99
C ASN A 18 -0.09 4.70 7.80
N PHE A 19 -0.39 4.00 6.70
CA PHE A 19 0.38 4.05 5.44
C PHE A 19 1.90 3.86 5.58
N CYS A 20 2.35 3.02 6.55
CA CYS A 20 3.76 2.73 6.78
C CYS A 20 4.14 1.28 6.48
N ILE A 21 3.27 0.30 6.76
CA ILE A 21 3.65 -1.11 6.76
C ILE A 21 4.09 -1.64 5.39
N HIS A 22 3.62 -1.06 4.30
CA HIS A 22 4.00 -1.44 2.94
C HIS A 22 5.44 -1.05 2.56
N TRP A 23 6.11 -0.22 3.37
CA TRP A 23 7.53 0.11 3.22
C TRP A 23 8.46 -0.85 3.99
N LEU A 24 7.88 -1.70 4.85
CA LEU A 24 8.63 -2.59 5.72
C LEU A 24 9.03 -3.87 4.98
N ASN A 25 10.21 -4.38 5.29
CA ASN A 25 10.59 -5.73 4.84
C ASN A 25 9.92 -6.78 5.74
N LYS A 26 9.18 -7.73 5.13
CA LYS A 26 8.40 -8.76 5.85
C LYS A 26 7.38 -8.17 6.83
N PRO A 27 6.46 -7.32 6.34
CA PRO A 27 5.52 -6.60 7.20
C PRO A 27 4.65 -7.53 8.05
N GLU A 28 4.35 -8.75 7.59
CA GLU A 28 3.61 -9.76 8.33
C GLU A 28 4.29 -10.16 9.65
N LYS A 29 5.64 -10.24 9.65
CA LYS A 29 6.41 -10.54 10.86
C LYS A 29 6.47 -9.34 11.80
N ILE A 30 6.62 -8.16 11.24
CA ILE A 30 6.73 -6.91 12.01
C ILE A 30 5.42 -6.61 12.73
N ILE A 31 4.27 -6.70 12.06
CA ILE A 31 2.98 -6.48 12.71
C ILE A 31 2.69 -7.53 13.77
N LYS A 32 3.14 -8.78 13.59
CA LYS A 32 3.04 -9.81 14.62
C LYS A 32 3.89 -9.48 15.84
N ASN A 33 5.10 -8.98 15.64
CA ASN A 33 5.95 -8.47 16.72
C ASN A 33 5.29 -7.29 17.44
N TRP A 34 4.76 -6.30 16.72
CA TRP A 34 4.04 -5.18 17.31
C TRP A 34 2.83 -5.64 18.13
N PHE A 35 2.06 -6.59 17.60
CA PHE A 35 0.93 -7.17 18.31
C PHE A 35 1.34 -7.86 19.63
N SER A 36 2.50 -8.51 19.67
CA SER A 36 3.01 -9.13 20.91
C SER A 36 3.26 -8.11 22.02
N LYS A 37 3.55 -6.85 21.67
CA LYS A 37 3.81 -5.74 22.60
C LYS A 37 2.54 -5.14 23.22
N LEU A 38 1.37 -5.52 22.75
CA LEU A 38 0.11 -5.10 23.35
C LEU A 38 -0.16 -5.88 24.65
N LYS A 39 -0.85 -5.23 25.58
CA LYS A 39 -1.46 -5.92 26.72
C LYS A 39 -2.71 -6.70 26.28
N SER A 40 -3.18 -7.64 27.09
CA SER A 40 -4.51 -8.25 26.87
C SER A 40 -5.59 -7.17 26.80
N GLY A 41 -6.51 -7.28 25.83
CA GLY A 41 -7.51 -6.27 25.51
C GLY A 41 -7.01 -5.08 24.68
N GLY A 42 -5.69 -5.00 24.40
CA GLY A 42 -5.09 -3.95 23.57
C GLY A 42 -5.39 -4.10 22.08
N PHE A 43 -5.24 -3.00 21.33
CA PHE A 43 -5.56 -2.94 19.89
C PHE A 43 -4.35 -2.56 19.05
N LEU A 44 -4.22 -3.23 17.91
CA LEU A 44 -3.37 -2.83 16.79
C LEU A 44 -4.26 -2.33 15.66
N ILE A 45 -4.10 -1.08 15.25
CA ILE A 45 -4.82 -0.47 14.12
C ILE A 45 -3.83 -0.21 13.00
N ILE A 46 -4.08 -0.78 11.83
CA ILE A 46 -3.23 -0.59 10.66
C ILE A 46 -4.06 -0.17 9.45
N SER A 47 -3.54 0.76 8.67
CA SER A 47 -4.07 1.09 7.35
C SER A 47 -2.97 0.95 6.30
N TYR A 48 -3.32 0.40 5.13
CA TYR A 48 -2.36 0.13 4.07
C TYR A 48 -3.01 0.03 2.69
N PRO A 49 -2.27 0.36 1.62
CA PRO A 49 -2.71 0.11 0.26
C PRO A 49 -2.68 -1.39 -0.06
N THR A 50 -3.71 -1.89 -0.72
CA THR A 50 -3.82 -3.30 -1.10
C THR A 50 -3.23 -3.58 -2.49
N LYS A 51 -3.07 -4.86 -2.81
CA LYS A 51 -2.64 -5.30 -4.15
C LYS A 51 -3.52 -4.82 -5.30
N ASN A 52 -4.73 -4.34 -5.00
CA ASN A 52 -5.67 -3.80 -5.99
C ASN A 52 -5.43 -2.31 -6.30
N CYS A 53 -4.42 -1.68 -5.70
CA CYS A 53 -4.03 -0.32 -6.08
C CYS A 53 -3.45 -0.26 -7.49
N PHE A 54 -3.73 0.85 -8.17
CA PHE A 54 -3.14 1.24 -9.45
C PHE A 54 -3.43 0.26 -10.61
N PRO A 55 -4.67 -0.26 -10.76
CA PRO A 55 -5.00 -1.17 -11.86
C PRO A 55 -4.72 -0.52 -13.23
N GLU A 56 -5.01 0.78 -13.40
CA GLU A 56 -4.79 1.50 -14.65
C GLU A 56 -3.32 1.45 -15.08
N TRP A 57 -2.40 1.61 -14.12
CA TRP A 57 -0.96 1.54 -14.38
C TRP A 57 -0.51 0.12 -14.72
N LYS A 58 -0.93 -0.86 -13.92
CA LYS A 58 -0.61 -2.28 -14.13
C LYS A 58 -1.11 -2.78 -15.49
N ASP A 59 -2.35 -2.45 -15.83
CA ASP A 59 -2.97 -2.87 -17.09
C ASP A 59 -2.35 -2.17 -18.29
N THR A 60 -2.02 -0.87 -18.16
CA THR A 60 -1.28 -0.16 -19.20
C THR A 60 0.09 -0.82 -19.44
N CYS A 61 0.85 -1.09 -18.39
CA CYS A 61 2.15 -1.74 -18.50
C CYS A 61 2.06 -3.11 -19.16
N ARG A 62 1.06 -3.91 -18.75
CA ARG A 62 0.80 -5.24 -19.37
C ARG A 62 0.45 -5.13 -20.86
N LYS A 63 -0.42 -4.18 -21.22
CA LYS A 63 -0.86 -3.96 -22.60
C LYS A 63 0.27 -3.59 -23.55
N ILE A 64 1.27 -2.88 -23.07
CA ILE A 64 2.38 -2.38 -23.90
C ILE A 64 3.69 -3.15 -23.69
N ASP A 65 3.64 -4.26 -22.95
CA ASP A 65 4.80 -5.10 -22.64
C ASP A 65 5.96 -4.32 -21.99
N ILE A 66 5.62 -3.57 -20.95
CA ILE A 66 6.58 -2.85 -20.09
C ILE A 66 6.40 -3.35 -18.66
N GLU A 67 7.50 -3.67 -17.99
CA GLU A 67 7.47 -4.08 -16.59
C GLU A 67 6.81 -2.99 -15.69
N TYR A 68 5.92 -3.40 -14.81
CA TYR A 68 5.36 -2.50 -13.80
C TYR A 68 6.44 -2.10 -12.78
N SER A 69 6.61 -0.80 -12.54
CA SER A 69 7.66 -0.27 -11.65
C SER A 69 7.13 0.30 -10.32
N GLY A 70 5.85 0.16 -10.05
CA GLY A 70 5.29 0.53 -8.76
C GLY A 70 5.49 -0.56 -7.69
N LEU A 71 5.15 -0.24 -6.45
CA LEU A 71 5.21 -1.20 -5.34
C LEU A 71 4.17 -2.31 -5.50
N ASN A 72 4.58 -3.53 -5.18
CA ASN A 72 3.68 -4.67 -5.05
C ASN A 72 3.18 -4.76 -3.61
N PHE A 73 1.93 -4.38 -3.41
CA PHE A 73 1.31 -4.42 -2.09
C PHE A 73 0.76 -5.82 -1.77
N LEU A 74 0.79 -6.18 -0.48
CA LEU A 74 0.23 -7.43 0.01
C LEU A 74 -1.30 -7.37 0.09
N CYS A 75 -1.94 -8.53 0.06
CA CYS A 75 -3.35 -8.64 0.47
C CYS A 75 -3.44 -8.94 1.97
N SER A 76 -4.61 -8.68 2.56
CA SER A 76 -4.87 -8.96 3.97
C SER A 76 -4.60 -10.42 4.35
N LYS A 77 -4.94 -11.36 3.46
CA LYS A 77 -4.69 -12.79 3.69
C LYS A 77 -3.20 -13.10 3.91
N GLU A 78 -2.32 -12.44 3.17
CA GLU A 78 -0.87 -12.62 3.32
C GLU A 78 -0.35 -11.91 4.57
N LEU A 79 -0.86 -10.69 4.82
CA LEU A 79 -0.43 -9.84 5.93
C LEU A 79 -0.86 -10.39 7.29
N LEU A 80 -2.08 -10.95 7.37
CA LEU A 80 -2.70 -11.41 8.62
C LEU A 80 -2.68 -12.93 8.78
N LYS A 81 -1.90 -13.66 7.99
CA LYS A 81 -1.87 -15.15 8.01
C LYS A 81 -1.59 -15.77 9.38
N ASP A 82 -0.88 -15.04 10.24
CA ASP A 82 -0.47 -15.50 11.58
C ASP A 82 -1.43 -15.02 12.68
N PHE A 83 -2.56 -14.38 12.32
CA PHE A 83 -3.59 -13.95 13.26
C PHE A 83 -4.79 -14.87 13.21
N LYS A 84 -5.40 -15.12 14.38
CA LYS A 84 -6.65 -15.85 14.49
C LYS A 84 -7.81 -14.96 14.02
N SER A 85 -8.84 -15.57 13.43
CA SER A 85 -10.04 -14.83 13.01
C SER A 85 -10.73 -14.10 14.18
N THR A 86 -10.65 -14.65 15.39
CA THR A 86 -11.19 -14.05 16.62
C THR A 86 -10.41 -12.81 17.09
N GLU A 87 -9.17 -12.62 16.65
CA GLU A 87 -8.35 -11.45 16.94
C GLU A 87 -8.66 -10.28 15.99
N ILE A 88 -9.20 -10.57 14.79
CA ILE A 88 -9.57 -9.54 13.80
C ILE A 88 -10.91 -8.94 14.20
N HIS A 89 -10.86 -7.78 14.84
CA HIS A 89 -12.04 -7.09 15.38
C HIS A 89 -12.79 -6.31 14.29
N TYR A 90 -12.06 -5.76 13.32
CA TYR A 90 -12.64 -4.99 12.21
C TYR A 90 -11.76 -5.10 10.97
N SER A 91 -12.39 -5.17 9.79
CA SER A 91 -11.71 -5.18 8.50
C SER A 91 -12.60 -4.51 7.47
N GLU A 92 -12.12 -3.44 6.85
CA GLU A 92 -12.88 -2.74 5.81
C GLU A 92 -11.96 -2.23 4.70
N LYS A 93 -12.48 -2.24 3.47
CA LYS A 93 -11.80 -1.76 2.26
C LYS A 93 -12.49 -0.53 1.72
N PHE A 94 -11.69 0.48 1.46
CA PHE A 94 -12.11 1.74 0.87
C PHE A 94 -11.50 1.88 -0.52
N ASN A 95 -12.33 2.23 -1.50
CA ASN A 95 -11.87 2.51 -2.86
C ASN A 95 -11.90 4.01 -3.09
N TYR A 96 -10.79 4.54 -3.56
CA TYR A 96 -10.63 5.93 -3.94
C TYR A 96 -10.28 6.03 -5.41
N LEU A 97 -10.85 7.02 -6.06
CA LEU A 97 -10.55 7.36 -7.44
C LEU A 97 -10.05 8.79 -7.47
N GLU A 98 -8.78 8.95 -7.79
CA GLU A 98 -8.17 10.26 -7.96
C GLU A 98 -8.12 10.61 -9.45
N ASN A 99 -8.50 11.83 -9.79
CA ASN A 99 -8.54 12.31 -11.18
C ASN A 99 -7.43 13.34 -11.40
N PHE A 100 -6.69 13.18 -12.49
CA PHE A 100 -5.60 14.07 -12.88
C PHE A 100 -5.85 14.60 -14.29
N GLU A 101 -5.40 15.81 -14.54
CA GLU A 101 -5.47 16.45 -15.85
C GLU A 101 -4.76 15.61 -16.93
N ASP A 102 -3.60 15.04 -16.57
CA ASP A 102 -2.83 14.16 -17.43
C ASP A 102 -1.93 13.20 -16.61
N THR A 103 -1.30 12.26 -17.29
CA THR A 103 -0.38 11.29 -16.69
C THR A 103 0.90 11.93 -16.14
N TYR A 104 1.32 13.09 -16.63
CA TYR A 104 2.48 13.80 -16.09
C TYR A 104 2.18 14.33 -14.69
N LYS A 105 1.01 14.97 -14.50
CA LYS A 105 0.57 15.43 -13.17
C LYS A 105 0.35 14.26 -12.21
N LEU A 106 -0.18 13.14 -12.70
CA LEU A 106 -0.32 11.91 -11.93
C LEU A 106 1.05 11.41 -11.44
N PHE A 107 2.02 11.21 -12.33
CA PHE A 107 3.35 10.73 -11.91
C PHE A 107 4.10 11.73 -11.04
N LYS A 108 3.89 13.03 -11.25
CA LYS A 108 4.45 14.07 -10.39
C LYS A 108 3.87 14.00 -8.97
N SER A 109 2.57 13.71 -8.83
CA SER A 109 1.92 13.50 -7.53
C SER A 109 2.55 12.31 -6.79
N ILE A 110 2.66 11.14 -7.45
CA ILE A 110 3.32 9.95 -6.89
C ILE A 110 4.76 10.27 -6.45
N LYS A 111 5.47 11.05 -7.27
CA LYS A 111 6.83 11.49 -6.95
C LYS A 111 6.89 12.35 -5.70
N ASN A 112 5.97 13.29 -5.56
CA ASN A 112 5.97 14.25 -4.44
C ASN A 112 5.70 13.60 -3.09
N VAL A 113 4.97 12.49 -3.04
CA VAL A 113 4.76 11.70 -1.80
C VAL A 113 5.91 10.75 -1.48
N GLY A 114 7.02 10.81 -2.22
CA GLY A 114 8.20 9.99 -1.96
C GLY A 114 8.08 8.54 -2.43
N ALA A 115 7.02 8.17 -3.15
CA ALA A 115 6.76 6.82 -3.63
C ALA A 115 7.64 6.38 -4.82
N GLN A 116 8.78 7.02 -5.02
CA GLN A 116 9.73 6.71 -6.10
C GLN A 116 10.70 5.57 -5.77
N SER A 117 10.86 5.26 -4.50
CA SER A 117 11.82 4.24 -4.04
C SER A 117 11.25 2.86 -4.32
N THR A 118 11.48 2.38 -5.52
CA THR A 118 11.17 1.00 -5.91
C THR A 118 12.48 0.26 -6.15
N ASN A 119 12.50 -1.03 -5.85
CA ASN A 119 13.64 -1.90 -6.18
C ASN A 119 13.70 -2.23 -7.69
N CYS A 120 12.82 -1.64 -8.49
CA CYS A 120 12.75 -1.86 -9.93
C CYS A 120 13.67 -0.88 -10.68
N LYS A 121 14.14 -1.28 -11.86
CA LYS A 121 14.91 -0.41 -12.75
C LYS A 121 14.12 0.85 -13.08
N HIS A 122 14.80 2.00 -13.05
CA HIS A 122 14.20 3.26 -13.49
C HIS A 122 13.72 3.15 -14.92
N LYS A 123 12.52 3.64 -15.18
CA LYS A 123 11.97 3.69 -16.53
C LYS A 123 12.71 4.72 -17.38
N THR A 124 12.99 4.37 -18.60
CA THR A 124 13.52 5.29 -19.60
C THR A 124 12.45 6.33 -20.00
N VAL A 125 12.88 7.46 -20.50
CA VAL A 125 11.97 8.51 -21.02
C VAL A 125 11.06 7.94 -22.13
N LYS A 126 11.58 7.04 -22.96
CA LYS A 126 10.81 6.37 -24.03
C LYS A 126 9.68 5.50 -23.45
N GLU A 127 9.96 4.71 -22.43
CA GLU A 127 8.95 3.89 -21.73
C GLU A 127 7.89 4.76 -21.05
N LEU A 128 8.30 5.83 -20.35
CA LEU A 128 7.35 6.76 -19.73
C LEU A 128 6.41 7.40 -20.76
N LYS A 129 6.94 7.87 -21.90
CA LYS A 129 6.11 8.41 -22.99
C LYS A 129 5.17 7.36 -23.57
N LYS A 130 5.61 6.08 -23.66
CA LYS A 130 4.75 4.98 -24.11
C LYS A 130 3.63 4.71 -23.10
N ILE A 131 3.93 4.67 -21.81
CA ILE A 131 2.91 4.53 -20.74
C ILE A 131 1.91 5.67 -20.83
N GLN A 132 2.36 6.92 -20.93
CA GLN A 132 1.49 8.09 -21.07
C GLN A 132 0.55 8.01 -22.26
N LYS A 133 1.05 7.57 -23.40
CA LYS A 133 0.27 7.43 -24.65
C LYS A 133 -0.86 6.40 -24.52
N PHE A 134 -0.62 5.30 -23.80
CA PHE A 134 -1.55 4.18 -23.71
C PHE A 134 -2.36 4.15 -22.42
N TRP A 135 -2.17 5.14 -21.52
CA TRP A 135 -2.98 5.27 -20.31
C TRP A 135 -4.45 5.51 -20.67
N PRO A 136 -5.41 4.82 -20.03
CA PRO A 136 -6.82 5.02 -20.29
C PRO A 136 -7.23 6.46 -19.93
N LYS A 137 -7.96 7.11 -20.82
CA LYS A 137 -8.46 8.45 -20.63
C LYS A 137 -9.96 8.45 -20.46
N ASN A 138 -10.46 9.37 -19.64
CA ASN A 138 -11.87 9.64 -19.48
C ASN A 138 -12.45 10.47 -20.63
N TYR A 139 -13.77 10.66 -20.65
CA TYR A 139 -14.47 11.49 -21.63
C TYR A 139 -13.92 12.92 -21.70
N ASN A 140 -13.47 13.48 -20.57
CA ASN A 140 -12.87 14.81 -20.48
C ASN A 140 -11.36 14.82 -20.77
N ASN A 141 -10.82 13.77 -21.39
CA ASN A 141 -9.40 13.61 -21.68
C ASN A 141 -8.49 13.59 -20.43
N THR A 142 -9.07 13.46 -19.24
CA THR A 142 -8.37 13.30 -17.96
C THR A 142 -8.01 11.83 -17.70
N VAL A 143 -7.16 11.58 -16.71
CA VAL A 143 -6.71 10.24 -16.33
C VAL A 143 -7.03 9.95 -14.87
N ASN A 144 -7.38 8.72 -14.59
CA ASN A 144 -7.68 8.26 -13.24
C ASN A 144 -6.54 7.42 -12.66
N LEU A 145 -6.47 7.43 -11.34
CA LEU A 145 -5.68 6.51 -10.55
C LEU A 145 -6.56 5.94 -9.43
N SER A 146 -6.77 4.64 -9.47
CA SER A 146 -7.55 3.94 -8.45
C SER A 146 -6.66 3.45 -7.32
N LEU A 147 -7.08 3.73 -6.08
CA LEU A 147 -6.46 3.23 -4.86
C LEU A 147 -7.47 2.40 -4.08
N GLN A 148 -7.04 1.27 -3.56
CA GLN A 148 -7.79 0.52 -2.57
C GLN A 148 -6.98 0.47 -1.28
N ILE A 149 -7.57 1.01 -0.20
CA ILE A 149 -6.99 1.05 1.14
C ILE A 149 -7.76 0.08 2.01
N GLU A 150 -7.06 -0.67 2.84
CA GLU A 150 -7.66 -1.55 3.83
C GLU A 150 -7.30 -1.08 5.24
N ILE A 151 -8.29 -1.02 6.12
CA ILE A 151 -8.14 -0.76 7.54
C ILE A 151 -8.42 -2.05 8.29
N GLN A 152 -7.51 -2.40 9.20
CA GLN A 152 -7.64 -3.55 10.09
C GLN A 152 -7.51 -3.10 11.54
N ILE A 153 -8.42 -3.59 12.39
CA ILE A 153 -8.32 -3.46 13.84
C ILE A 153 -8.18 -4.87 14.40
N ILE A 154 -7.07 -5.12 15.07
CA ILE A 154 -6.72 -6.43 15.61
C ILE A 154 -6.67 -6.27 17.14
N LYS A 155 -7.44 -7.08 17.85
CA LYS A 155 -7.54 -7.06 19.31
C LYS A 155 -6.77 -8.24 19.91
N LYS A 156 -5.92 -7.96 20.88
CA LYS A 156 -5.25 -9.00 21.67
C LYS A 156 -6.22 -9.54 22.72
N LEU A 157 -6.55 -10.80 22.60
CA LEU A 157 -7.44 -11.52 23.53
C LEU A 157 -6.74 -11.83 24.85
#